data_2f1b7a33642a602765c242653882ae87
#
_entry.id   2f1b7a33642a602765c242653882ae87
#
_cell.length_a   1.000
_cell.length_b   1.000
_cell.length_c   1.000
_cell.angle_alpha   90.00
_cell.angle_beta   90.00
_cell.angle_gamma   90.00
#
_symmetry.space_group_name_H-M   'P 1'
#
loop_
_entity.id
_entity.type
_entity.pdbx_description
1 polymer ?
#
loop_
_entity_poly.entity_id
_entity_poly.type
_entity_poly.pdbx_seq_one_letter_code
_entity_poly.pdbx_strand_id
1 'polypeptide(L)'
;MKKTKLFLHIGHGKTGTSAIQSSLAIASDNLRHKGINYPIGSSLRDRASRLEITSGNWEPKPDVSLSNQLLSIAEKNQDDSAIILSSESLFWLIPELIKNKSQWENQLNLHIILAVREIEEMLSSEYQQRVKRHGDAMPLDQFIRARHFVSSHHEKAAEVIELMSRENITNTIINYSQHKKDISQAIFKLIGAEELYPAEQMSGAIINRSLSAKELEILIIINALYYNKFPWISTKISDALIKKQPKIAAQQCKISKQQLEKIYERNDHYLKTINHRLEPFEQLTSASTLNQRKDQVNSPEQAQKIRQEEEISVNLIGDALLKAFTNESKGKLSNDTVDAIIALSQSGTVSKATEVELLEVARDNRPQGQKLAKLLERAKAQLASSQS
;
A
#
# COMPACT_ATOMS: atom_id res chain seq x y z
N MET A 1 -29.63 18.17 -23.02
CA MET A 1 -29.49 17.86 -21.58
C MET A 1 -28.13 18.32 -21.09
N LYS A 2 -28.00 18.81 -19.85
CA LYS A 2 -26.70 19.16 -19.24
C LYS A 2 -25.97 17.85 -18.94
N LYS A 3 -24.73 17.72 -19.41
CA LYS A 3 -23.91 16.54 -19.10
C LYS A 3 -23.53 16.52 -17.61
N THR A 4 -23.61 15.38 -16.96
CA THR A 4 -23.14 15.22 -15.58
C THR A 4 -21.63 15.20 -15.53
N LYS A 5 -21.02 16.08 -14.73
CA LYS A 5 -19.57 16.10 -14.53
C LYS A 5 -19.16 14.95 -13.60
N LEU A 6 -18.25 14.11 -14.07
CA LEU A 6 -17.80 12.92 -13.37
C LEU A 6 -16.28 12.91 -13.28
N PHE A 7 -15.75 13.02 -12.06
CA PHE A 7 -14.34 12.85 -11.78
C PHE A 7 -14.06 11.36 -11.46
N LEU A 8 -13.18 10.74 -12.22
CA LEU A 8 -12.69 9.38 -11.95
C LEU A 8 -11.26 9.42 -11.46
N HIS A 9 -11.05 9.24 -10.16
CA HIS A 9 -9.72 9.02 -9.61
C HIS A 9 -9.36 7.54 -9.79
N ILE A 10 -8.44 7.30 -10.74
CA ILE A 10 -8.02 5.97 -11.19
C ILE A 10 -6.60 5.62 -10.72
N GLY A 11 -6.14 6.18 -9.61
CA GLY A 11 -4.80 5.90 -9.13
C GLY A 11 -4.54 4.39 -9.05
N HIS A 12 -3.51 3.92 -9.77
CA HIS A 12 -3.03 2.57 -9.51
C HIS A 12 -2.57 2.48 -8.05
N GLY A 13 -2.67 1.30 -7.44
CA GLY A 13 -2.26 1.10 -6.06
C GLY A 13 -0.90 1.72 -5.74
N LYS A 14 -0.70 2.24 -4.54
CA LYS A 14 0.57 2.84 -4.05
C LYS A 14 0.87 4.28 -4.51
N THR A 15 -0.15 4.99 -4.97
CA THR A 15 -0.08 6.43 -5.31
C THR A 15 -0.87 7.32 -4.34
N GLY A 16 -0.93 6.95 -3.05
CA GLY A 16 -1.63 7.74 -2.04
C GLY A 16 -3.14 7.60 -2.03
N THR A 17 -3.70 6.61 -2.73
CA THR A 17 -5.14 6.37 -2.88
C THR A 17 -5.88 6.35 -1.53
N SER A 18 -5.33 5.68 -0.52
CA SER A 18 -5.96 5.62 0.81
C SER A 18 -6.05 7.01 1.48
N ALA A 19 -5.05 7.88 1.32
CA ALA A 19 -5.09 9.24 1.87
C ALA A 19 -6.15 10.09 1.15
N ILE A 20 -6.20 10.01 -0.19
CA ILE A 20 -7.21 10.69 -1.00
C ILE A 20 -8.61 10.21 -0.61
N GLN A 21 -8.83 8.91 -0.51
CA GLN A 21 -10.12 8.31 -0.17
C GLN A 21 -10.58 8.68 1.25
N SER A 22 -9.67 8.68 2.22
CA SER A 22 -9.98 9.11 3.60
C SER A 22 -10.35 10.59 3.66
N SER A 23 -9.58 11.46 3.00
CA SER A 23 -9.88 12.89 3.00
C SER A 23 -11.23 13.22 2.33
N LEU A 24 -11.54 12.57 1.19
CA LEU A 24 -12.83 12.70 0.51
C LEU A 24 -13.99 12.15 1.36
N ALA A 25 -13.79 11.05 2.08
CA ALA A 25 -14.81 10.48 2.97
C ALA A 25 -15.09 11.37 4.17
N ILE A 26 -14.06 11.94 4.80
CA ILE A 26 -14.19 12.89 5.91
C ILE A 26 -14.95 14.13 5.47
N ALA A 27 -14.63 14.67 4.29
CA ALA A 27 -15.27 15.87 3.76
C ALA A 27 -16.58 15.62 3.01
N SER A 28 -17.08 14.38 2.91
CA SER A 28 -18.17 13.99 2.00
C SER A 28 -19.46 14.80 2.19
N ASP A 29 -19.84 15.11 3.41
CA ASP A 29 -21.05 15.92 3.69
C ASP A 29 -20.84 17.38 3.26
N ASN A 30 -19.70 18.00 3.55
CA ASN A 30 -19.37 19.34 3.13
C ASN A 30 -19.26 19.47 1.60
N LEU A 31 -18.66 18.46 0.95
CA LEU A 31 -18.61 18.37 -0.51
C LEU A 31 -20.02 18.33 -1.10
N ARG A 32 -20.92 17.55 -0.51
CA ARG A 32 -22.31 17.44 -0.96
C ARG A 32 -23.07 18.74 -0.83
N HIS A 33 -22.86 19.50 0.26
CA HIS A 33 -23.44 20.86 0.40
C HIS A 33 -22.95 21.82 -0.69
N LYS A 34 -21.75 21.62 -1.23
CA LYS A 34 -21.21 22.37 -2.38
C LYS A 34 -21.69 21.81 -3.73
N GLY A 35 -22.53 20.79 -3.75
CA GLY A 35 -23.02 20.12 -4.96
C GLY A 35 -22.02 19.14 -5.58
N ILE A 36 -21.01 18.71 -4.83
CA ILE A 36 -20.02 17.70 -5.25
C ILE A 36 -20.29 16.42 -4.47
N ASN A 37 -20.79 15.40 -5.13
CA ASN A 37 -21.13 14.14 -4.48
C ASN A 37 -19.96 13.15 -4.50
N TYR A 38 -19.55 12.68 -3.33
CA TYR A 38 -18.69 11.53 -3.14
C TYR A 38 -19.55 10.40 -2.57
N PRO A 39 -20.23 9.60 -3.41
CA PRO A 39 -21.18 8.58 -2.94
C PRO A 39 -20.45 7.48 -2.17
N ILE A 40 -20.62 7.47 -0.85
CA ILE A 40 -19.98 6.51 0.05
C ILE A 40 -21.00 5.97 1.06
N GLY A 41 -21.02 4.65 1.25
CA GLY A 41 -21.86 4.02 2.27
C GLY A 41 -21.37 4.34 3.70
N SER A 42 -22.30 4.40 4.66
CA SER A 42 -22.00 4.78 6.04
C SER A 42 -20.85 3.98 6.67
N SER A 43 -20.89 2.66 6.58
CA SER A 43 -19.84 1.78 7.14
C SER A 43 -18.47 2.04 6.53
N LEU A 44 -18.40 2.29 5.22
CA LEU A 44 -17.15 2.58 4.54
C LEU A 44 -16.63 3.98 4.87
N ARG A 45 -17.57 4.95 5.02
CA ARG A 45 -17.27 6.32 5.48
C ARG A 45 -16.67 6.29 6.88
N ASP A 46 -17.29 5.55 7.82
CA ASP A 46 -16.81 5.43 9.20
C ASP A 46 -15.40 4.82 9.27
N ARG A 47 -15.11 3.84 8.43
CA ARG A 47 -13.76 3.26 8.32
C ARG A 47 -12.76 4.26 7.76
N ALA A 48 -13.10 4.91 6.67
CA ALA A 48 -12.23 5.90 6.03
C ALA A 48 -11.98 7.11 6.93
N SER A 49 -12.98 7.56 7.71
CA SER A 49 -12.84 8.67 8.67
C SER A 49 -11.93 8.31 9.86
N ARG A 50 -11.81 7.03 10.20
CA ARG A 50 -10.80 6.52 11.15
C ARG A 50 -9.44 6.23 10.51
N LEU A 51 -9.23 6.66 9.25
CA LEU A 51 -8.01 6.46 8.49
C LEU A 51 -7.66 4.98 8.24
N GLU A 52 -8.67 4.11 8.23
CA GLU A 52 -8.51 2.71 7.85
C GLU A 52 -8.37 2.60 6.33
N ILE A 53 -7.61 1.58 5.89
CA ILE A 53 -7.44 1.31 4.45
C ILE A 53 -8.77 0.90 3.84
N THR A 54 -9.16 1.56 2.74
CA THR A 54 -10.35 1.24 1.96
C THR A 54 -10.00 1.04 0.48
N SER A 55 -10.86 0.37 -0.28
CA SER A 55 -10.71 0.19 -1.73
C SER A 55 -11.31 1.32 -2.57
N GLY A 56 -11.81 2.36 -1.91
CA GLY A 56 -12.49 3.49 -2.56
C GLY A 56 -13.97 3.58 -2.18
N ASN A 57 -14.70 4.52 -2.80
CA ASN A 57 -16.13 4.70 -2.55
C ASN A 57 -17.01 3.91 -3.51
N TRP A 58 -16.41 3.32 -4.51
CA TRP A 58 -17.14 2.57 -5.53
C TRP A 58 -16.29 1.43 -6.10
N GLU A 59 -16.93 0.28 -6.34
CA GLU A 59 -16.29 -0.87 -6.96
C GLU A 59 -17.11 -1.36 -8.15
N PRO A 60 -16.50 -1.48 -9.35
CA PRO A 60 -17.17 -1.92 -10.55
C PRO A 60 -17.73 -3.35 -10.40
N LYS A 61 -18.97 -3.57 -10.85
CA LYS A 61 -19.58 -4.89 -10.90
C LYS A 61 -19.12 -5.60 -12.18
N PRO A 62 -18.67 -6.86 -12.11
CA PRO A 62 -18.13 -7.56 -13.28
C PRO A 62 -19.17 -7.84 -14.38
N ASP A 63 -20.43 -8.02 -14.00
CA ASP A 63 -21.50 -8.45 -14.91
C ASP A 63 -22.21 -7.32 -15.65
N VAL A 64 -21.82 -6.07 -15.42
CA VAL A 64 -22.41 -4.87 -16.04
C VAL A 64 -21.34 -4.04 -16.67
N SER A 65 -21.52 -3.59 -17.91
CA SER A 65 -20.54 -2.72 -18.56
C SER A 65 -20.23 -1.46 -17.74
N LEU A 66 -18.99 -1.04 -17.74
CA LEU A 66 -18.55 0.13 -16.96
C LEU A 66 -19.34 1.39 -17.40
N SER A 67 -19.58 1.56 -18.70
CA SER A 67 -20.40 2.65 -19.25
C SER A 67 -21.78 2.70 -18.60
N ASN A 68 -22.50 1.57 -18.57
CA ASN A 68 -23.87 1.50 -18.00
C ASN A 68 -23.86 1.78 -16.49
N GLN A 69 -22.85 1.31 -15.76
CA GLN A 69 -22.74 1.60 -14.34
C GLN A 69 -22.54 3.10 -14.08
N LEU A 70 -21.65 3.78 -14.84
CA LEU A 70 -21.42 5.21 -14.68
C LEU A 70 -22.64 6.03 -15.07
N LEU A 71 -23.37 5.66 -16.14
CA LEU A 71 -24.63 6.29 -16.53
C LEU A 71 -25.68 6.17 -15.43
N SER A 72 -25.85 4.97 -14.85
CA SER A 72 -26.79 4.76 -13.73
C SER A 72 -26.42 5.56 -12.48
N ILE A 73 -25.12 5.76 -12.20
CA ILE A 73 -24.67 6.62 -11.10
C ILE A 73 -25.02 8.08 -11.41
N ALA A 74 -24.78 8.54 -12.61
CA ALA A 74 -25.08 9.92 -13.02
C ALA A 74 -26.58 10.21 -12.95
N GLU A 75 -27.41 9.28 -13.41
CA GLU A 75 -28.88 9.39 -13.35
C GLU A 75 -29.40 9.52 -11.92
N LYS A 76 -28.86 8.73 -10.98
CA LYS A 76 -29.25 8.78 -9.55
C LYS A 76 -28.80 10.05 -8.83
N ASN A 77 -27.87 10.80 -9.40
CA ASN A 77 -27.25 11.98 -8.80
C ASN A 77 -27.32 13.20 -9.75
N GLN A 78 -28.37 13.30 -10.55
CA GLN A 78 -28.51 14.37 -11.57
C GLN A 78 -28.66 15.78 -10.97
N ASP A 79 -29.03 15.90 -9.71
CA ASP A 79 -29.12 17.17 -8.98
C ASP A 79 -27.75 17.66 -8.52
N ASP A 80 -26.74 16.82 -8.47
CA ASP A 80 -25.40 17.19 -8.08
C ASP A 80 -24.65 17.87 -9.25
N SER A 81 -23.80 18.86 -8.95
CA SER A 81 -22.99 19.58 -9.93
C SER A 81 -21.87 18.69 -10.48
N ALA A 82 -21.33 17.81 -9.65
CA ALA A 82 -20.29 16.86 -9.97
C ALA A 82 -20.35 15.61 -9.07
N ILE A 83 -19.84 14.52 -9.58
CA ILE A 83 -19.69 13.26 -8.85
C ILE A 83 -18.22 12.87 -8.85
N ILE A 84 -17.72 12.32 -7.75
CA ILE A 84 -16.36 11.80 -7.63
C ILE A 84 -16.41 10.31 -7.34
N LEU A 85 -15.77 9.52 -8.19
CA LEU A 85 -15.52 8.10 -7.96
C LEU A 85 -14.02 7.86 -7.84
N SER A 86 -13.63 7.13 -6.79
CA SER A 86 -12.24 6.76 -6.54
C SER A 86 -12.15 5.26 -6.32
N SER A 87 -11.43 4.57 -7.20
CA SER A 87 -11.22 3.12 -7.11
C SER A 87 -9.94 2.71 -7.82
N GLU A 88 -9.14 1.85 -7.18
CA GLU A 88 -7.94 1.27 -7.80
C GLU A 88 -8.29 0.31 -8.95
N SER A 89 -9.45 -0.33 -8.90
CA SER A 89 -9.93 -1.24 -9.95
C SER A 89 -10.15 -0.52 -11.28
N LEU A 90 -10.52 0.77 -11.24
CA LEU A 90 -10.74 1.58 -12.44
C LEU A 90 -9.50 1.69 -13.32
N PHE A 91 -8.30 1.71 -12.76
CA PHE A 91 -7.05 1.83 -13.53
C PHE A 91 -6.94 0.78 -14.64
N TRP A 92 -7.38 -0.42 -14.38
CA TRP A 92 -7.34 -1.53 -15.34
C TRP A 92 -8.50 -1.54 -16.33
N LEU A 93 -9.63 -0.92 -15.98
CA LEU A 93 -10.88 -0.91 -16.75
C LEU A 93 -11.03 0.32 -17.66
N ILE A 94 -10.28 1.39 -17.41
CA ILE A 94 -10.38 2.65 -18.17
C ILE A 94 -10.19 2.47 -19.69
N PRO A 95 -9.26 1.64 -20.20
CA PRO A 95 -9.15 1.44 -21.63
C PRO A 95 -10.45 0.96 -22.29
N GLU A 96 -11.18 0.07 -21.63
CA GLU A 96 -12.47 -0.39 -22.13
C GLU A 96 -13.53 0.73 -22.11
N LEU A 97 -13.59 1.51 -21.02
CA LEU A 97 -14.47 2.67 -20.93
C LEU A 97 -14.22 3.66 -22.06
N ILE A 98 -12.96 3.99 -22.33
CA ILE A 98 -12.59 4.95 -23.38
C ILE A 98 -12.94 4.41 -24.76
N LYS A 99 -12.67 3.13 -25.05
CA LYS A 99 -13.04 2.47 -26.32
C LYS A 99 -14.56 2.50 -26.56
N ASN A 100 -15.36 2.49 -25.50
CA ASN A 100 -16.81 2.54 -25.55
C ASN A 100 -17.37 3.98 -25.38
N LYS A 101 -16.60 5.01 -25.69
CA LYS A 101 -16.92 6.44 -25.47
C LYS A 101 -18.32 6.83 -26.02
N SER A 102 -18.69 6.36 -27.20
CA SER A 102 -19.97 6.66 -27.83
C SER A 102 -21.20 6.28 -26.97
N GLN A 103 -21.06 5.36 -26.02
CA GLN A 103 -22.14 4.94 -25.13
C GLN A 103 -22.45 5.97 -24.05
N TRP A 104 -21.51 6.78 -23.64
CA TRP A 104 -21.63 7.67 -22.48
C TRP A 104 -21.35 9.16 -22.77
N GLU A 105 -20.64 9.50 -23.83
CA GLU A 105 -20.15 10.88 -24.09
C GLU A 105 -21.26 11.93 -24.21
N ASN A 106 -22.48 11.54 -24.59
CA ASN A 106 -23.60 12.47 -24.68
C ASN A 106 -24.22 12.84 -23.35
N GLN A 107 -23.97 12.05 -22.29
CA GLN A 107 -24.58 12.21 -20.96
C GLN A 107 -23.55 12.58 -19.89
N LEU A 108 -22.29 12.15 -20.07
CA LEU A 108 -21.22 12.39 -19.10
C LEU A 108 -20.16 13.38 -19.63
N ASN A 109 -19.70 14.25 -18.75
CA ASN A 109 -18.48 15.02 -18.92
C ASN A 109 -17.42 14.42 -18.01
N LEU A 110 -16.62 13.52 -18.57
CA LEU A 110 -15.67 12.72 -17.82
C LEU A 110 -14.34 13.46 -17.64
N HIS A 111 -13.83 13.49 -16.40
CA HIS A 111 -12.49 13.98 -16.08
C HIS A 111 -11.74 12.87 -15.35
N ILE A 112 -10.70 12.33 -15.97
CA ILE A 112 -9.88 11.25 -15.39
C ILE A 112 -8.71 11.87 -14.63
N ILE A 113 -8.51 11.44 -13.38
CA ILE A 113 -7.40 11.82 -12.53
C ILE A 113 -6.51 10.60 -12.35
N LEU A 114 -5.31 10.64 -12.92
CA LEU A 114 -4.32 9.56 -12.87
C LEU A 114 -3.10 10.00 -12.06
N ALA A 115 -2.84 9.32 -10.95
CA ALA A 115 -1.59 9.50 -10.22
C ALA A 115 -0.55 8.48 -10.70
N VAL A 116 0.65 8.95 -11.05
CA VAL A 116 1.82 8.13 -11.40
C VAL A 116 2.89 8.28 -10.33
N ARG A 117 3.87 7.40 -10.30
CA ARG A 117 4.91 7.37 -9.28
C ARG A 117 6.25 7.01 -9.88
N GLU A 118 7.37 7.45 -9.27
CA GLU A 118 8.71 7.01 -9.65
C GLU A 118 8.80 5.47 -9.71
N ILE A 119 9.38 4.95 -10.78
CA ILE A 119 9.37 3.51 -11.08
C ILE A 119 10.06 2.69 -9.98
N GLU A 120 11.17 3.19 -9.43
CA GLU A 120 11.90 2.54 -8.34
C GLU A 120 11.06 2.48 -7.06
N GLU A 121 10.36 3.57 -6.72
CA GLU A 121 9.47 3.61 -5.58
C GLU A 121 8.26 2.71 -5.76
N MET A 122 7.73 2.62 -6.99
CA MET A 122 6.63 1.74 -7.32
C MET A 122 7.02 0.27 -7.14
N LEU A 123 8.15 -0.15 -7.71
CA LEU A 123 8.64 -1.52 -7.59
C LEU A 123 8.93 -1.91 -6.14
N SER A 124 9.55 -1.00 -5.37
CA SER A 124 9.77 -1.19 -3.93
C SER A 124 8.46 -1.37 -3.17
N SER A 125 7.48 -0.52 -3.44
CA SER A 125 6.18 -0.56 -2.77
C SER A 125 5.37 -1.81 -3.14
N GLU A 126 5.41 -2.23 -4.40
CA GLU A 126 4.75 -3.43 -4.89
C GLU A 126 5.39 -4.70 -4.29
N TYR A 127 6.71 -4.77 -4.26
CA TYR A 127 7.43 -5.87 -3.61
C TYR A 127 7.04 -5.99 -2.14
N GLN A 128 7.09 -4.89 -1.38
CA GLN A 128 6.67 -4.90 0.02
C GLN A 128 5.20 -5.31 0.21
N GLN A 129 4.31 -4.92 -0.71
CA GLN A 129 2.91 -5.33 -0.66
C GLN A 129 2.77 -6.85 -0.85
N ARG A 130 3.50 -7.43 -1.79
CA ARG A 130 3.49 -8.88 -1.99
C ARG A 130 3.99 -9.63 -0.77
N VAL A 131 5.08 -9.17 -0.16
CA VAL A 131 5.58 -9.75 1.09
C VAL A 131 4.55 -9.62 2.22
N LYS A 132 3.94 -8.44 2.39
CA LYS A 132 2.97 -8.19 3.49
C LYS A 132 1.64 -8.91 3.33
N ARG A 133 1.12 -9.05 2.10
CA ARG A 133 -0.28 -9.48 1.86
C ARG A 133 -0.41 -10.82 1.17
N HIS A 134 0.60 -11.21 0.41
CA HIS A 134 0.56 -12.44 -0.38
C HIS A 134 1.61 -13.46 0.05
N GLY A 135 2.34 -13.18 1.15
CA GLY A 135 3.33 -14.12 1.71
C GLY A 135 4.53 -14.39 0.81
N ASP A 136 4.81 -13.48 -0.12
CA ASP A 136 5.96 -13.65 -1.02
C ASP A 136 7.26 -13.68 -0.21
N ALA A 137 8.08 -14.71 -0.47
CA ALA A 137 9.38 -14.91 0.16
C ALA A 137 10.54 -14.78 -0.84
N MET A 138 10.23 -14.38 -2.10
CA MET A 138 11.24 -14.22 -3.14
C MET A 138 12.13 -13.01 -2.84
N PRO A 139 13.46 -13.11 -2.95
CA PRO A 139 14.35 -11.95 -2.85
C PRO A 139 14.04 -10.88 -3.90
N LEU A 140 14.24 -9.59 -3.54
CA LEU A 140 13.92 -8.46 -4.41
C LEU A 140 14.55 -8.55 -5.81
N ASP A 141 15.80 -8.97 -5.89
CA ASP A 141 16.50 -9.09 -7.17
C ASP A 141 15.88 -10.15 -8.10
N GLN A 142 15.37 -11.23 -7.54
CA GLN A 142 14.63 -12.26 -8.29
C GLN A 142 13.24 -11.75 -8.69
N PHE A 143 12.55 -11.04 -7.78
CA PHE A 143 11.26 -10.42 -8.06
C PHE A 143 11.33 -9.45 -9.25
N ILE A 144 12.37 -8.62 -9.31
CA ILE A 144 12.58 -7.67 -10.41
C ILE A 144 12.88 -8.42 -11.71
N ARG A 145 13.77 -9.43 -11.67
CA ARG A 145 14.12 -10.23 -12.86
C ARG A 145 12.94 -11.01 -13.41
N ALA A 146 12.10 -11.58 -12.55
CA ALA A 146 10.90 -12.31 -12.95
C ALA A 146 9.90 -11.46 -13.75
N ARG A 147 9.96 -10.14 -13.61
CA ARG A 147 9.17 -9.15 -14.37
C ARG A 147 9.89 -8.66 -15.63
N HIS A 148 11.02 -9.23 -16.00
CA HIS A 148 11.82 -8.77 -17.15
C HIS A 148 12.18 -7.28 -17.10
N PHE A 149 12.28 -6.71 -15.89
CA PHE A 149 12.54 -5.27 -15.63
C PHE A 149 11.46 -4.31 -16.16
N VAL A 150 10.27 -4.80 -16.52
CA VAL A 150 9.14 -3.97 -16.96
C VAL A 150 8.18 -3.72 -15.81
N SER A 151 7.75 -2.48 -15.64
CA SER A 151 6.71 -2.09 -14.70
C SER A 151 5.35 -2.08 -15.40
N SER A 152 4.51 -3.07 -15.12
CA SER A 152 3.16 -3.15 -15.67
C SER A 152 2.29 -1.92 -15.36
N HIS A 153 2.58 -1.20 -14.28
CA HIS A 153 1.87 0.03 -13.92
C HIS A 153 2.24 1.19 -14.87
N HIS A 154 3.53 1.36 -15.19
CA HIS A 154 3.96 2.42 -16.12
C HIS A 154 3.55 2.11 -17.56
N GLU A 155 3.65 0.86 -17.97
CA GLU A 155 3.13 0.38 -19.24
C GLU A 155 1.64 0.71 -19.39
N LYS A 156 0.82 0.33 -18.39
CA LYS A 156 -0.61 0.60 -18.39
C LYS A 156 -0.94 2.09 -18.30
N ALA A 157 -0.19 2.86 -17.50
CA ALA A 157 -0.37 4.31 -17.43
C ALA A 157 -0.10 4.98 -18.79
N ALA A 158 0.95 4.58 -19.50
CA ALA A 158 1.23 5.08 -20.84
C ALA A 158 0.10 4.74 -21.83
N GLU A 159 -0.39 3.48 -21.84
CA GLU A 159 -1.55 3.07 -22.65
C GLU A 159 -2.77 3.95 -22.38
N VAL A 160 -3.11 4.14 -21.08
CA VAL A 160 -4.26 4.98 -20.69
C VAL A 160 -4.08 6.43 -21.15
N ILE A 161 -2.88 7.00 -21.01
CA ILE A 161 -2.56 8.38 -21.43
C ILE A 161 -2.71 8.53 -22.96
N GLU A 162 -2.21 7.59 -23.74
CA GLU A 162 -2.35 7.59 -25.20
C GLU A 162 -3.82 7.49 -25.63
N LEU A 163 -4.58 6.62 -25.01
CA LEU A 163 -6.02 6.48 -25.25
C LEU A 163 -6.77 7.77 -24.90
N MET A 164 -6.52 8.37 -23.75
CA MET A 164 -7.14 9.64 -23.33
C MET A 164 -6.82 10.76 -24.33
N SER A 165 -5.59 10.81 -24.83
CA SER A 165 -5.15 11.82 -25.79
C SER A 165 -5.84 11.63 -27.15
N ARG A 166 -5.86 10.40 -27.65
CA ARG A 166 -6.50 10.07 -28.94
C ARG A 166 -8.00 10.37 -28.94
N GLU A 167 -8.67 10.07 -27.85
CA GLU A 167 -10.12 10.23 -27.72
C GLU A 167 -10.54 11.60 -27.13
N ASN A 168 -9.59 12.51 -26.93
CA ASN A 168 -9.83 13.84 -26.35
C ASN A 168 -10.59 13.77 -25.00
N ILE A 169 -10.17 12.86 -24.10
CA ILE A 169 -10.73 12.76 -22.75
C ILE A 169 -10.03 13.76 -21.82
N THR A 170 -10.82 14.58 -21.15
CA THR A 170 -10.31 15.51 -20.13
C THR A 170 -9.61 14.72 -19.02
N ASN A 171 -8.38 15.09 -18.70
CA ASN A 171 -7.59 14.37 -17.71
C ASN A 171 -6.60 15.28 -16.98
N THR A 172 -6.15 14.81 -15.81
CA THR A 172 -5.04 15.38 -15.06
C THR A 172 -4.12 14.24 -14.63
N ILE A 173 -2.83 14.38 -14.92
CA ILE A 173 -1.80 13.43 -14.49
C ILE A 173 -1.00 14.09 -13.37
N ILE A 174 -0.79 13.37 -12.27
CA ILE A 174 -0.09 13.89 -11.07
C ILE A 174 1.05 12.95 -10.72
N ASN A 175 2.27 13.48 -10.53
CA ASN A 175 3.38 12.69 -10.00
C ASN A 175 3.28 12.58 -8.48
N TYR A 176 2.77 11.45 -7.99
CA TYR A 176 2.67 11.18 -6.54
C TYR A 176 4.01 11.32 -5.82
N SER A 177 5.13 10.99 -6.46
CA SER A 177 6.45 11.07 -5.79
C SER A 177 6.82 12.49 -5.41
N GLN A 178 6.34 13.50 -6.15
CA GLN A 178 6.48 14.91 -5.81
C GLN A 178 5.43 15.37 -4.78
N HIS A 179 4.24 14.77 -4.83
CA HIS A 179 3.07 15.14 -4.02
C HIS A 179 2.78 14.20 -2.83
N LYS A 180 3.78 13.51 -2.29
CA LYS A 180 3.57 12.55 -1.17
C LYS A 180 2.89 13.16 0.06
N LYS A 181 3.13 14.45 0.32
CA LYS A 181 2.62 15.14 1.51
C LYS A 181 1.29 15.84 1.27
N ASP A 182 0.99 16.21 0.04
CA ASP A 182 -0.12 17.10 -0.33
C ASP A 182 -1.02 16.55 -1.43
N ILE A 183 -0.86 15.29 -1.84
CA ILE A 183 -1.66 14.67 -2.92
C ILE A 183 -3.16 14.82 -2.69
N SER A 184 -3.63 14.63 -1.47
CA SER A 184 -5.05 14.81 -1.14
C SER A 184 -5.51 16.25 -1.33
N GLN A 185 -4.70 17.22 -0.90
CA GLN A 185 -5.00 18.64 -1.09
C GLN A 185 -5.00 19.03 -2.57
N ALA A 186 -4.08 18.47 -3.37
CA ALA A 186 -4.07 18.66 -4.82
C ALA A 186 -5.36 18.17 -5.49
N ILE A 187 -5.92 17.04 -5.03
CA ILE A 187 -7.23 16.56 -5.50
C ILE A 187 -8.35 17.54 -5.15
N PHE A 188 -8.40 18.05 -3.92
CA PHE A 188 -9.41 19.04 -3.51
C PHE A 188 -9.34 20.33 -4.33
N LYS A 189 -8.14 20.80 -4.64
CA LYS A 189 -7.93 21.94 -5.54
C LYS A 189 -8.45 21.65 -6.96
N LEU A 190 -8.14 20.46 -7.50
CA LEU A 190 -8.57 20.05 -8.84
C LEU A 190 -10.09 19.99 -9.00
N ILE A 191 -10.80 19.52 -7.97
CA ILE A 191 -12.27 19.46 -7.97
C ILE A 191 -12.93 20.79 -7.63
N GLY A 192 -12.15 21.85 -7.32
CA GLY A 192 -12.65 23.17 -6.96
C GLY A 192 -13.22 23.26 -5.55
N ALA A 193 -12.67 22.49 -4.60
CA ALA A 193 -13.12 22.41 -3.21
C ALA A 193 -11.94 22.47 -2.21
N GLU A 194 -10.89 23.23 -2.51
CA GLU A 194 -9.66 23.31 -1.71
C GLU A 194 -9.95 23.72 -0.24
N GLU A 195 -10.89 24.62 -0.02
CA GLU A 195 -11.30 25.08 1.29
C GLU A 195 -12.00 24.02 2.15
N LEU A 196 -12.46 22.92 1.54
CA LEU A 196 -13.12 21.81 2.25
C LEU A 196 -12.14 20.68 2.58
N TYR A 197 -10.85 20.81 2.27
CA TYR A 197 -9.84 19.82 2.62
C TYR A 197 -9.74 19.68 4.15
N PRO A 198 -9.87 18.47 4.74
CA PRO A 198 -9.90 18.26 6.18
C PRO A 198 -8.48 18.23 6.77
N ALA A 199 -7.79 19.39 6.74
CA ALA A 199 -6.38 19.52 7.08
C ALA A 199 -6.04 19.04 8.50
N GLU A 200 -6.88 19.33 9.49
CA GLU A 200 -6.65 18.94 10.88
C GLU A 200 -6.69 17.42 11.06
N GLN A 201 -7.72 16.77 10.49
CA GLN A 201 -7.91 15.32 10.59
C GLN A 201 -6.84 14.55 9.81
N MET A 202 -6.31 15.14 8.74
CA MET A 202 -5.27 14.54 7.91
C MET A 202 -3.86 14.86 8.40
N SER A 203 -3.69 15.79 9.34
CA SER A 203 -2.38 16.20 9.84
C SER A 203 -1.67 15.06 10.57
N GLY A 204 -0.48 14.70 10.10
CA GLY A 204 0.32 13.61 10.66
C GLY A 204 -0.26 12.20 10.47
N ALA A 205 -1.34 12.05 9.70
CA ALA A 205 -1.95 10.77 9.43
C ALA A 205 -1.02 9.86 8.60
N ILE A 206 -0.66 8.71 9.17
CA ILE A 206 0.06 7.66 8.46
C ILE A 206 -0.88 6.47 8.29
N ILE A 207 -1.55 6.41 7.15
CA ILE A 207 -2.61 5.41 6.91
C ILE A 207 -2.01 4.02 6.64
N ASN A 208 -0.89 3.95 5.93
CA ASN A 208 -0.26 2.68 5.59
C ASN A 208 1.24 2.90 5.30
N ARG A 209 2.08 2.74 6.33
CA ARG A 209 3.52 2.84 6.10
C ARG A 209 4.11 1.59 5.42
N SER A 210 5.20 1.79 4.72
CA SER A 210 6.08 0.70 4.31
C SER A 210 6.81 0.11 5.52
N LEU A 211 7.25 -1.14 5.42
CA LEU A 211 8.11 -1.76 6.43
C LEU A 211 9.52 -1.16 6.38
N SER A 212 10.23 -1.20 7.51
CA SER A 212 11.68 -0.97 7.52
C SER A 212 12.41 -2.12 6.80
N ALA A 213 13.69 -1.95 6.50
CA ALA A 213 14.48 -3.00 5.87
C ALA A 213 14.51 -4.27 6.72
N LYS A 214 14.68 -4.12 8.04
CA LYS A 214 14.74 -5.25 8.97
C LYS A 214 13.39 -5.94 9.15
N GLU A 215 12.30 -5.18 9.28
CA GLU A 215 10.93 -5.73 9.32
C GLU A 215 10.63 -6.55 8.06
N LEU A 216 11.04 -6.05 6.90
CA LEU A 216 10.84 -6.73 5.62
C LEU A 216 11.67 -8.02 5.53
N GLU A 217 12.95 -7.98 5.90
CA GLU A 217 13.84 -9.14 5.92
C GLU A 217 13.27 -10.27 6.78
N ILE A 218 12.84 -9.95 8.01
CA ILE A 218 12.29 -10.95 8.92
C ILE A 218 10.96 -11.49 8.40
N LEU A 219 10.10 -10.64 7.84
CA LEU A 219 8.82 -11.09 7.29
C LEU A 219 9.00 -12.03 6.09
N ILE A 220 10.02 -11.81 5.25
CA ILE A 220 10.39 -12.71 4.15
C ILE A 220 10.77 -14.10 4.71
N ILE A 221 11.58 -14.15 5.78
CA ILE A 221 11.96 -15.41 6.42
C ILE A 221 10.73 -16.12 6.99
N ILE A 222 9.85 -15.39 7.67
CA ILE A 222 8.60 -15.95 8.22
C ILE A 222 7.71 -16.48 7.11
N ASN A 223 7.59 -15.78 6.01
CA ASN A 223 6.81 -16.23 4.85
C ASN A 223 7.38 -17.52 4.27
N ALA A 224 8.69 -17.60 4.08
CA ALA A 224 9.36 -18.80 3.56
C ALA A 224 9.09 -20.04 4.43
N LEU A 225 9.06 -19.85 5.75
CA LEU A 225 8.91 -20.95 6.71
C LEU A 225 7.45 -21.34 6.97
N TYR A 226 6.54 -20.37 6.99
CA TYR A 226 5.22 -20.58 7.60
C TYR A 226 4.02 -20.22 6.73
N TYR A 227 4.17 -19.43 5.65
CA TYR A 227 3.02 -18.94 4.89
C TYR A 227 2.14 -20.04 4.31
N ASN A 228 2.74 -21.14 3.83
CA ASN A 228 1.97 -22.27 3.31
C ASN A 228 1.06 -22.93 4.34
N LYS A 229 1.44 -22.90 5.63
CA LYS A 229 0.63 -23.43 6.73
C LYS A 229 -0.33 -22.38 7.30
N PHE A 230 0.07 -21.13 7.31
CA PHE A 230 -0.63 -20.00 7.92
C PHE A 230 -0.70 -18.80 6.95
N PRO A 231 -1.58 -18.83 5.93
CA PRO A 231 -1.66 -17.76 4.91
C PRO A 231 -1.96 -16.36 5.47
N TRP A 232 -2.53 -16.28 6.66
CA TRP A 232 -2.83 -15.03 7.36
C TRP A 232 -1.60 -14.38 8.04
N ILE A 233 -0.48 -15.12 8.20
CA ILE A 233 0.64 -14.70 9.09
C ILE A 233 1.27 -13.38 8.65
N SER A 234 1.54 -13.21 7.37
CA SER A 234 2.14 -12.00 6.81
C SER A 234 1.30 -10.76 7.08
N THR A 235 -0.01 -10.88 6.85
CA THR A 235 -0.96 -9.78 7.05
C THR A 235 -1.07 -9.42 8.52
N LYS A 236 -1.24 -10.39 9.42
CA LYS A 236 -1.36 -10.16 10.86
C LYS A 236 -0.13 -9.50 11.45
N ILE A 237 1.07 -9.98 11.07
CA ILE A 237 2.34 -9.40 11.56
C ILE A 237 2.51 -7.97 11.02
N SER A 238 2.36 -7.77 9.71
CA SER A 238 2.56 -6.45 9.11
C SER A 238 1.57 -5.41 9.66
N ASP A 239 0.31 -5.79 9.89
CA ASP A 239 -0.69 -4.90 10.49
C ASP A 239 -0.35 -4.55 11.94
N ALA A 240 0.12 -5.52 12.72
CA ALA A 240 0.55 -5.28 14.09
C ALA A 240 1.75 -4.32 14.16
N LEU A 241 2.74 -4.48 13.28
CA LEU A 241 3.90 -3.59 13.19
C LEU A 241 3.49 -2.16 12.82
N ILE A 242 2.67 -2.01 11.78
CA ILE A 242 2.20 -0.69 11.31
C ILE A 242 1.39 0.01 12.41
N LYS A 243 0.51 -0.72 13.09
CA LYS A 243 -0.34 -0.17 14.15
C LYS A 243 0.45 0.25 15.38
N LYS A 244 1.44 -0.55 15.80
CA LYS A 244 2.22 -0.27 17.03
C LYS A 244 3.31 0.77 16.80
N GLN A 245 3.87 0.83 15.60
CA GLN A 245 4.97 1.74 15.25
C GLN A 245 4.68 2.51 13.95
N PRO A 246 3.64 3.35 13.92
CA PRO A 246 3.24 4.07 12.70
C PRO A 246 4.30 5.05 12.19
N LYS A 247 5.20 5.53 13.07
CA LYS A 247 6.18 6.60 12.77
C LYS A 247 7.57 6.10 12.37
N ILE A 248 7.81 4.78 12.32
CA ILE A 248 9.11 4.28 11.82
C ILE A 248 9.31 4.76 10.39
N ALA A 249 10.50 5.26 10.13
CA ALA A 249 10.89 5.70 8.78
C ALA A 249 10.83 4.50 7.81
N ALA A 250 9.93 4.59 6.86
CA ALA A 250 9.84 3.63 5.78
C ALA A 250 11.12 3.68 4.94
N GLN A 251 11.73 2.52 4.71
CA GLN A 251 12.88 2.43 3.84
C GLN A 251 12.45 1.91 2.47
N GLN A 252 12.94 2.59 1.43
CA GLN A 252 12.83 2.08 0.07
C GLN A 252 13.77 0.89 -0.09
N CYS A 253 13.30 -0.17 -0.75
CA CYS A 253 14.13 -1.32 -1.06
C CYS A 253 15.30 -0.89 -1.97
N LYS A 254 16.52 -1.24 -1.61
CA LYS A 254 17.70 -0.89 -2.41
C LYS A 254 17.78 -1.79 -3.64
N ILE A 255 17.66 -1.19 -4.81
CA ILE A 255 17.86 -1.84 -6.11
C ILE A 255 19.28 -1.55 -6.57
N SER A 256 20.00 -2.54 -7.07
CA SER A 256 21.38 -2.34 -7.53
C SER A 256 21.42 -1.40 -8.75
N LYS A 257 22.52 -0.63 -8.90
CA LYS A 257 22.69 0.30 -10.02
C LYS A 257 22.50 -0.40 -11.38
N GLN A 258 23.09 -1.57 -11.56
CA GLN A 258 22.94 -2.36 -12.80
C GLN A 258 21.48 -2.76 -13.08
N GLN A 259 20.71 -3.06 -12.04
CA GLN A 259 19.29 -3.36 -12.20
C GLN A 259 18.48 -2.10 -12.52
N LEU A 260 18.80 -0.98 -11.85
CA LEU A 260 18.15 0.31 -12.15
C LEU A 260 18.36 0.72 -13.61
N GLU A 261 19.58 0.64 -14.12
CA GLU A 261 19.87 0.93 -15.53
C GLU A 261 18.98 0.10 -16.45
N LYS A 262 18.91 -1.22 -16.24
CA LYS A 262 18.04 -2.12 -17.05
C LYS A 262 16.55 -1.79 -16.89
N ILE A 263 16.09 -1.42 -15.69
CA ILE A 263 14.70 -1.04 -15.45
C ILE A 263 14.38 0.23 -16.25
N TYR A 264 15.21 1.26 -16.16
CA TYR A 264 14.95 2.53 -16.85
C TYR A 264 15.06 2.38 -18.37
N GLU A 265 16.04 1.63 -18.89
CA GLU A 265 16.14 1.32 -20.31
C GLU A 265 14.88 0.61 -20.85
N ARG A 266 14.39 -0.40 -20.16
CA ARG A 266 13.22 -1.18 -20.57
C ARG A 266 11.91 -0.39 -20.53
N ASN A 267 11.82 0.61 -19.67
CA ASN A 267 10.61 1.41 -19.46
C ASN A 267 10.70 2.80 -20.08
N ASP A 268 11.78 3.16 -20.74
CA ASP A 268 12.06 4.54 -21.19
C ASP A 268 10.95 5.11 -22.10
N HIS A 269 10.40 4.31 -22.99
CA HIS A 269 9.32 4.73 -23.87
C HIS A 269 8.01 5.00 -23.11
N TYR A 270 7.67 4.20 -22.09
CA TYR A 270 6.50 4.47 -21.24
C TYR A 270 6.70 5.73 -20.41
N LEU A 271 7.90 5.90 -19.84
CA LEU A 271 8.25 7.09 -19.06
C LEU A 271 8.22 8.36 -19.91
N LYS A 272 8.68 8.31 -21.18
CA LYS A 272 8.56 9.42 -22.13
C LYS A 272 7.11 9.79 -22.40
N THR A 273 6.25 8.80 -22.69
CA THR A 273 4.81 9.03 -22.90
C THR A 273 4.17 9.72 -21.69
N ILE A 274 4.49 9.26 -20.47
CA ILE A 274 3.98 9.85 -19.23
C ILE A 274 4.51 11.28 -19.04
N ASN A 275 5.82 11.48 -19.20
CA ASN A 275 6.49 12.76 -18.99
C ASN A 275 6.03 13.86 -19.95
N HIS A 276 5.59 13.51 -21.16
CA HIS A 276 4.97 14.46 -22.09
C HIS A 276 3.69 15.13 -21.56
N ARG A 277 3.08 14.55 -20.53
CA ARG A 277 1.83 15.03 -19.90
C ARG A 277 2.04 15.66 -18.53
N LEU A 278 3.27 15.63 -18.03
CA LEU A 278 3.66 16.21 -16.76
C LEU A 278 4.40 17.53 -16.97
N GLU A 279 4.19 18.48 -16.07
CA GLU A 279 5.00 19.69 -16.03
C GLU A 279 6.49 19.36 -15.80
N PRO A 280 7.44 20.20 -16.28
CA PRO A 280 8.86 19.89 -16.20
C PRO A 280 9.36 19.48 -14.79
N PHE A 281 8.84 20.13 -13.75
CA PHE A 281 9.22 19.84 -12.35
C PHE A 281 8.55 18.58 -11.79
N GLU A 282 7.52 18.05 -12.45
CA GLU A 282 6.80 16.83 -12.09
C GLU A 282 7.25 15.61 -12.89
N GLN A 283 8.16 15.76 -13.85
CA GLN A 283 8.57 14.64 -14.68
C GLN A 283 9.20 13.51 -13.86
N LEU A 284 8.84 12.28 -14.22
CA LEU A 284 9.46 11.08 -13.69
C LEU A 284 10.89 10.94 -14.20
N THR A 285 11.76 10.35 -13.40
CA THR A 285 13.10 9.96 -13.83
C THR A 285 13.01 9.06 -15.07
N SER A 286 13.88 9.31 -16.05
CA SER A 286 14.02 8.53 -17.29
C SER A 286 15.43 7.95 -17.39
N ALA A 287 15.69 7.11 -18.39
CA ALA A 287 17.03 6.58 -18.64
C ALA A 287 18.08 7.69 -18.83
N SER A 288 17.69 8.79 -19.48
CA SER A 288 18.59 9.94 -19.73
C SER A 288 18.88 10.78 -18.48
N THR A 289 17.97 10.82 -17.51
CA THR A 289 18.10 11.63 -16.27
C THR A 289 18.57 10.82 -15.06
N LEU A 290 18.65 9.49 -15.16
CA LEU A 290 19.02 8.61 -14.06
C LEU A 290 20.38 8.98 -13.43
N ASN A 291 21.39 9.30 -14.24
CA ASN A 291 22.73 9.64 -13.78
C ASN A 291 22.82 11.02 -13.10
N GLN A 292 21.78 11.86 -13.18
CA GLN A 292 21.71 13.16 -12.52
C GLN A 292 21.20 13.07 -11.09
N ARG A 293 20.68 11.90 -10.68
CA ARG A 293 20.19 11.66 -9.33
C ARG A 293 21.35 11.62 -8.33
N LYS A 294 21.26 12.43 -7.29
CA LYS A 294 22.16 12.34 -6.14
C LYS A 294 21.69 11.23 -5.23
N ASP A 295 22.56 10.27 -4.91
CA ASP A 295 22.29 9.27 -3.88
C ASP A 295 22.00 9.97 -2.55
N GLN A 296 20.85 9.71 -1.94
CA GLN A 296 20.58 10.15 -0.58
C GLN A 296 21.38 9.28 0.39
N VAL A 297 22.49 9.80 0.88
CA VAL A 297 23.27 9.18 1.93
C VAL A 297 22.70 9.61 3.28
N ASN A 298 22.23 8.65 4.07
CA ASN A 298 21.76 8.91 5.42
C ASN A 298 22.91 9.45 6.29
N SER A 299 22.66 10.47 7.12
CA SER A 299 23.62 10.92 8.10
C SER A 299 23.91 9.83 9.15
N PRO A 300 25.09 9.84 9.82
CA PRO A 300 25.38 8.86 10.89
C PRO A 300 24.31 8.83 11.99
N GLU A 301 23.74 9.97 12.35
CA GLU A 301 22.66 10.08 13.35
C GLU A 301 21.36 9.42 12.86
N GLN A 302 21.00 9.63 11.59
CA GLN A 302 19.88 8.95 10.97
C GLN A 302 20.07 7.43 10.92
N ALA A 303 21.30 6.97 10.62
CA ALA A 303 21.64 5.55 10.61
C ALA A 303 21.55 4.92 12.02
N GLN A 304 21.97 5.63 13.07
CA GLN A 304 21.85 5.16 14.45
C GLN A 304 20.39 5.10 14.91
N LYS A 305 19.60 6.12 14.60
CA LYS A 305 18.16 6.12 14.89
C LYS A 305 17.43 4.95 14.20
N ILE A 306 17.73 4.70 12.94
CA ILE A 306 17.17 3.57 12.18
C ILE A 306 17.50 2.24 12.87
N ARG A 307 18.75 2.02 13.33
CA ARG A 307 19.13 0.78 14.02
C ARG A 307 18.34 0.55 15.33
N GLN A 308 18.13 1.60 16.12
CA GLN A 308 17.33 1.51 17.35
C GLN A 308 15.85 1.20 17.04
N GLU A 309 15.28 1.82 16.02
CA GLU A 309 13.91 1.55 15.57
C GLU A 309 13.77 0.11 15.04
N GLU A 310 14.78 -0.41 14.36
CA GLU A 310 14.82 -1.79 13.84
C GLU A 310 14.88 -2.83 14.97
N GLU A 311 15.65 -2.60 16.03
CA GLU A 311 15.74 -3.49 17.18
C GLU A 311 14.40 -3.60 17.93
N ILE A 312 13.69 -2.49 18.10
CA ILE A 312 12.34 -2.47 18.68
C ILE A 312 11.35 -3.25 17.79
N SER A 313 11.49 -3.14 16.47
CA SER A 313 10.62 -3.86 15.53
C SER A 313 10.77 -5.38 15.59
N VAL A 314 11.99 -5.89 15.81
CA VAL A 314 12.23 -7.33 15.96
C VAL A 314 11.46 -7.90 17.16
N ASN A 315 11.51 -7.22 18.30
CA ASN A 315 10.78 -7.63 19.50
C ASN A 315 9.26 -7.60 19.27
N LEU A 316 8.74 -6.59 18.56
CA LEU A 316 7.32 -6.51 18.25
C LEU A 316 6.83 -7.59 17.28
N ILE A 317 7.69 -8.10 16.40
CA ILE A 317 7.35 -9.25 15.54
C ILE A 317 7.09 -10.49 16.40
N GLY A 318 7.96 -10.76 17.38
CA GLY A 318 7.76 -11.85 18.34
C GLY A 318 6.43 -11.74 19.08
N ASP A 319 6.13 -10.58 19.65
CA ASP A 319 4.85 -10.30 20.33
C ASP A 319 3.63 -10.44 19.40
N ALA A 320 3.75 -9.98 18.13
CA ALA A 320 2.68 -10.08 17.17
C ALA A 320 2.38 -11.53 16.78
N LEU A 321 3.42 -12.35 16.63
CA LEU A 321 3.31 -13.79 16.38
C LEU A 321 2.68 -14.50 17.56
N LEU A 322 3.16 -14.24 18.78
CA LEU A 322 2.60 -14.81 20.00
C LEU A 322 1.09 -14.55 20.09
N LYS A 323 0.68 -13.28 19.92
CA LYS A 323 -0.74 -12.89 19.95
C LYS A 323 -1.55 -13.50 18.80
N ALA A 324 -0.99 -13.60 17.60
CA ALA A 324 -1.66 -14.20 16.47
C ALA A 324 -1.92 -15.70 16.69
N PHE A 325 -0.94 -16.43 17.22
CA PHE A 325 -1.09 -17.85 17.52
C PHE A 325 -2.04 -18.11 18.70
N THR A 326 -2.03 -17.26 19.73
CA THR A 326 -2.91 -17.43 20.89
C THR A 326 -4.36 -17.02 20.62
N ASN A 327 -4.61 -16.04 19.75
CA ASN A 327 -5.97 -15.58 19.43
C ASN A 327 -6.74 -16.49 18.46
N GLU A 328 -6.07 -17.31 17.65
CA GLU A 328 -6.76 -18.27 16.77
C GLU A 328 -7.20 -19.55 17.50
N SER A 329 -6.64 -19.82 18.68
CA SER A 329 -6.98 -21.00 19.45
C SER A 329 -8.12 -20.72 20.43
N LYS A 330 -9.37 -20.89 19.99
CA LYS A 330 -10.49 -21.18 20.91
C LYS A 330 -10.37 -22.62 21.46
N GLY A 331 -9.19 -23.03 21.91
CA GLY A 331 -8.88 -24.39 22.31
C GLY A 331 -7.38 -24.64 22.34
N LYS A 332 -6.96 -25.90 22.49
CA LYS A 332 -5.54 -26.29 22.39
C LYS A 332 -4.99 -25.99 21.00
N LEU A 333 -3.82 -25.38 20.94
CA LEU A 333 -3.09 -25.16 19.67
C LEU A 333 -2.83 -26.49 18.97
N SER A 334 -2.88 -26.50 17.64
CA SER A 334 -2.47 -27.66 16.86
C SER A 334 -1.00 -27.99 17.10
N ASN A 335 -0.62 -29.23 16.90
CA ASN A 335 0.79 -29.63 17.03
C ASN A 335 1.71 -28.84 16.11
N ASP A 336 1.27 -28.56 14.87
CA ASP A 336 2.03 -27.78 13.89
C ASP A 336 2.21 -26.32 14.36
N THR A 337 1.21 -25.74 15.00
CA THR A 337 1.29 -24.40 15.58
C THR A 337 2.29 -24.36 16.73
N VAL A 338 2.25 -25.37 17.63
CA VAL A 338 3.22 -25.48 18.74
C VAL A 338 4.65 -25.66 18.20
N ASP A 339 4.85 -26.46 17.16
CA ASP A 339 6.16 -26.63 16.53
C ASP A 339 6.67 -25.33 15.88
N ALA A 340 5.79 -24.55 15.25
CA ALA A 340 6.11 -23.23 14.70
C ALA A 340 6.53 -22.24 15.81
N ILE A 341 5.83 -22.23 16.95
CA ILE A 341 6.18 -21.40 18.11
C ILE A 341 7.56 -21.78 18.66
N ILE A 342 7.85 -23.08 18.81
CA ILE A 342 9.15 -23.57 19.27
C ILE A 342 10.26 -23.16 18.29
N ALA A 343 10.06 -23.34 16.99
CA ALA A 343 11.04 -22.96 15.98
C ALA A 343 11.33 -21.46 16.00
N LEU A 344 10.30 -20.62 16.17
CA LEU A 344 10.45 -19.18 16.29
C LEU A 344 11.24 -18.79 17.55
N SER A 345 10.95 -19.39 18.69
CA SER A 345 11.68 -19.13 19.94
C SER A 345 13.18 -19.42 19.82
N GLN A 346 13.55 -20.39 18.99
CA GLN A 346 14.94 -20.80 18.77
C GLN A 346 15.63 -20.07 17.60
N SER A 347 14.94 -19.23 16.85
CA SER A 347 15.47 -18.58 15.64
C SER A 347 16.55 -17.53 15.92
N GLY A 348 16.69 -17.08 17.18
CA GLY A 348 17.56 -15.97 17.55
C GLY A 348 17.07 -14.58 17.08
N THR A 349 15.87 -14.52 16.48
CA THR A 349 15.28 -13.27 15.97
C THR A 349 14.39 -12.56 16.98
N VAL A 350 14.09 -13.18 18.11
CA VAL A 350 13.25 -12.63 19.19
C VAL A 350 14.06 -12.31 20.43
N SER A 351 13.57 -11.37 21.26
CA SER A 351 14.20 -11.06 22.55
C SER A 351 14.17 -12.27 23.50
N LYS A 352 15.08 -12.30 24.47
CA LYS A 352 15.09 -13.37 25.47
C LYS A 352 13.80 -13.44 26.29
N ALA A 353 13.17 -12.32 26.55
CA ALA A 353 11.86 -12.29 27.22
C ALA A 353 10.77 -12.91 26.33
N THR A 354 10.71 -12.53 25.05
CA THR A 354 9.77 -13.10 24.07
C THR A 354 10.03 -14.61 23.83
N GLU A 355 11.31 -15.04 23.80
CA GLU A 355 11.68 -16.46 23.73
C GLU A 355 11.05 -17.26 24.89
N VAL A 356 11.14 -16.75 26.12
CA VAL A 356 10.54 -17.38 27.31
C VAL A 356 9.01 -17.45 27.17
N GLU A 357 8.34 -16.36 26.82
CA GLU A 357 6.87 -16.30 26.62
C GLU A 357 6.39 -17.30 25.56
N LEU A 358 7.08 -17.37 24.42
CA LEU A 358 6.77 -18.32 23.35
C LEU A 358 6.89 -19.77 23.83
N LEU A 359 7.95 -20.10 24.59
CA LEU A 359 8.16 -21.44 25.13
C LEU A 359 7.14 -21.78 26.23
N GLU A 360 6.67 -20.81 27.03
CA GLU A 360 5.58 -20.99 27.98
C GLU A 360 4.27 -21.37 27.28
N VAL A 361 3.88 -20.62 26.24
CA VAL A 361 2.69 -20.94 25.44
C VAL A 361 2.79 -22.32 24.79
N ALA A 362 3.96 -22.68 24.25
CA ALA A 362 4.19 -24.01 23.72
C ALA A 362 4.07 -25.09 24.81
N ARG A 363 4.60 -24.84 26.00
CA ARG A 363 4.55 -25.75 27.14
C ARG A 363 3.13 -25.97 27.64
N ASP A 364 2.32 -24.93 27.73
CA ASP A 364 0.92 -25.03 28.16
C ASP A 364 0.09 -25.92 27.21
N ASN A 365 0.45 -25.91 25.92
CA ASN A 365 -0.20 -26.73 24.92
C ASN A 365 0.37 -28.15 24.77
N ARG A 366 1.64 -28.39 25.23
CA ARG A 366 2.31 -29.71 25.27
C ARG A 366 2.94 -29.96 26.64
N PRO A 367 2.16 -30.17 27.71
CA PRO A 367 2.66 -30.29 29.06
C PRO A 367 3.59 -31.48 29.26
N GLN A 368 3.49 -32.54 28.46
CA GLN A 368 4.33 -33.76 28.56
C GLN A 368 5.65 -33.66 27.76
N GLY A 369 5.90 -32.55 27.06
CA GLY A 369 7.08 -32.38 26.20
C GLY A 369 8.38 -32.15 27.01
N GLN A 370 9.14 -33.22 27.32
CA GLN A 370 10.39 -33.15 28.12
C GLN A 370 11.45 -32.23 27.44
N LYS A 371 11.61 -32.29 26.11
CA LYS A 371 12.54 -31.42 25.40
C LYS A 371 12.14 -29.93 25.54
N LEU A 372 10.85 -29.64 25.45
CA LEU A 372 10.32 -28.29 25.57
C LEU A 372 10.51 -27.73 26.99
N ALA A 373 10.32 -28.55 28.01
CA ALA A 373 10.61 -28.17 29.39
C ALA A 373 12.08 -27.74 29.59
N LYS A 374 13.04 -28.52 29.05
CA LYS A 374 14.46 -28.18 29.11
C LYS A 374 14.81 -26.90 28.35
N LEU A 375 14.16 -26.66 27.22
CA LEU A 375 14.34 -25.42 26.45
C LEU A 375 13.85 -24.19 27.23
N LEU A 376 12.68 -24.30 27.84
CA LEU A 376 12.11 -23.21 28.66
C LEU A 376 12.99 -22.89 29.87
N GLU A 377 13.45 -23.91 30.60
CA GLU A 377 14.38 -23.72 31.73
C GLU A 377 15.66 -23.03 31.32
N ARG A 378 16.25 -23.44 30.19
CA ARG A 378 17.46 -22.81 29.64
C ARG A 378 17.22 -21.34 29.25
N ALA A 379 16.10 -21.05 28.59
CA ALA A 379 15.74 -19.71 28.23
C ALA A 379 15.53 -18.78 29.44
N LYS A 380 14.85 -19.28 30.49
CA LYS A 380 14.67 -18.56 31.77
C LYS A 380 16.00 -18.27 32.46
N ALA A 381 16.91 -19.24 32.51
CA ALA A 381 18.23 -19.04 33.08
C ALA A 381 19.06 -17.98 32.32
N GLN A 382 18.98 -17.98 30.98
CA GLN A 382 19.66 -16.98 30.15
C GLN A 382 19.04 -15.59 30.32
N LEU A 383 17.72 -15.47 30.45
CA LEU A 383 17.05 -14.20 30.71
C LEU A 383 17.48 -13.61 32.06
N ALA A 384 17.51 -14.45 33.12
CA ALA A 384 17.95 -14.03 34.45
C ALA A 384 19.40 -13.55 34.47
N SER A 385 20.31 -14.22 33.71
CA SER A 385 21.72 -13.82 33.63
C SER A 385 21.97 -12.55 32.80
N SER A 386 21.00 -12.15 31.95
CA SER A 386 21.11 -10.92 31.16
C SER A 386 20.55 -9.68 31.88
N GLN A 387 19.89 -9.88 33.03
CA GLN A 387 19.33 -8.82 33.87
C GLN A 387 20.18 -8.55 35.16
N SER A 388 21.16 -9.39 35.41
CA SER A 388 22.20 -9.21 36.45
C SER A 388 23.46 -8.56 35.85
#